data_3d95557ed32511bc921c83d8f70068f1
#
_entry.id   3d95557ed32511bc921c83d8f70068f1
#
_cell.length_a   1.000
_cell.length_b   1.000
_cell.length_c   1.000
_cell.angle_alpha   90.00
_cell.angle_beta   90.00
_cell.angle_gamma   90.00
#
_symmetry.space_group_name_H-M   'P 1'
#
loop_
_entity.id
_entity.type
_entity.pdbx_description
1 polymer ?
#
loop_
_entity_poly.entity_id
_entity_poly.type
_entity_poly.pdbx_seq_one_letter_code
_entity_poly.pdbx_strand_id
1 'polypeptide(L)'
;MAFIGLLLGKQLDFPGEEHQRRSTVDDSSLLPWTEAAPDVFDPLLGQLRTLNLRAEADLTARSAALLQLATDLERDAALLARLITMENGCPIAQSEALQVQSAVALIRSLVSQASEFAFTEVRSGARGGKVRIDRLPIGIALGIVPCNVPIFLACLKLATALLAGCPVVLKPSPENVDSMACFSRYLARMDLPAGAVNLILGGRNLGDHLVRNDVFRKVSFTGSSASGLAVAQLCAQRFARVTLELGGKSSAILLDDVDFTEVKNQLWLAMLQNNGQVCGAQSRVLIPRSRAPELRAALREMFEETVVGDPRSSETEVGPVVTAAAANRIRNTCTE
;
A
#
# COMPACT_ATOMS: atom_id res chain seq x y z
N MET A 1 -22.88 -4.91 -10.68
CA MET A 1 -22.12 -6.14 -10.40
C MET A 1 -21.05 -5.77 -9.37
N ALA A 2 -21.03 -6.43 -8.23
CA ALA A 2 -20.06 -6.13 -7.17
C ALA A 2 -18.64 -6.51 -7.62
N PHE A 3 -17.63 -5.72 -7.22
CA PHE A 3 -16.26 -5.97 -7.63
C PHE A 3 -15.63 -7.09 -6.81
N ILE A 4 -14.98 -8.06 -7.46
CA ILE A 4 -14.23 -9.16 -6.82
C ILE A 4 -12.73 -9.04 -7.11
N GLY A 5 -12.36 -8.69 -8.34
CA GLY A 5 -10.95 -8.54 -8.71
C GLY A 5 -10.61 -8.84 -10.16
N LEU A 6 -9.31 -8.97 -10.40
CA LEU A 6 -8.71 -9.32 -11.69
C LEU A 6 -7.71 -10.46 -11.46
N LEU A 7 -7.83 -11.56 -12.21
CA LEU A 7 -6.87 -12.68 -12.14
C LEU A 7 -6.68 -13.27 -13.53
N LEU A 8 -5.44 -13.56 -13.90
CA LEU A 8 -5.08 -14.09 -15.21
C LEU A 8 -5.59 -13.22 -16.39
N GLY A 9 -5.60 -11.90 -16.21
CA GLY A 9 -6.09 -10.95 -17.20
C GLY A 9 -7.63 -10.88 -17.35
N LYS A 10 -8.39 -11.57 -16.49
CA LYS A 10 -9.86 -11.61 -16.52
C LYS A 10 -10.45 -11.02 -15.27
N GLN A 11 -11.52 -10.25 -15.43
CA GLN A 11 -12.34 -9.83 -14.29
C GLN A 11 -13.00 -11.06 -13.66
N LEU A 12 -12.99 -11.11 -12.33
CA LEU A 12 -13.56 -12.22 -11.57
C LEU A 12 -15.06 -12.04 -11.39
N ASP A 13 -15.77 -13.15 -11.49
CA ASP A 13 -17.22 -13.25 -11.26
C ASP A 13 -17.48 -14.56 -10.50
N PHE A 14 -17.52 -14.49 -9.19
CA PHE A 14 -17.81 -15.64 -8.32
C PHE A 14 -19.00 -15.33 -7.41
N PRO A 15 -19.83 -16.34 -7.09
CA PRO A 15 -20.87 -16.17 -6.08
C PRO A 15 -20.25 -15.94 -4.70
N GLY A 16 -20.92 -15.13 -3.89
CA GLY A 16 -20.48 -14.84 -2.54
C GLY A 16 -21.42 -13.91 -1.80
N GLU A 17 -21.06 -13.55 -0.58
CA GLU A 17 -21.80 -12.58 0.21
C GLU A 17 -21.52 -11.16 -0.27
N GLU A 18 -22.57 -10.41 -0.61
CA GLU A 18 -22.46 -9.01 -1.00
C GLU A 18 -22.44 -8.11 0.24
N HIS A 19 -21.39 -7.33 0.38
CA HIS A 19 -21.21 -6.36 1.45
C HIS A 19 -21.48 -4.95 0.93
N GLN A 20 -22.48 -4.28 1.51
CA GLN A 20 -22.78 -2.87 1.26
C GLN A 20 -21.76 -2.00 1.99
N ARG A 21 -21.39 -0.88 1.37
CA ARG A 21 -20.42 0.07 1.93
C ARG A 21 -20.99 1.49 1.95
N ARG A 22 -20.56 2.27 2.91
CA ARG A 22 -20.90 3.68 3.02
C ARG A 22 -19.66 4.53 3.19
N SER A 23 -19.72 5.72 2.61
CA SER A 23 -18.67 6.72 2.76
C SER A 23 -18.58 7.19 4.21
N THR A 24 -17.36 7.34 4.71
CA THR A 24 -17.10 7.95 6.02
C THR A 24 -17.30 9.46 6.03
N VAL A 25 -17.48 10.05 4.84
CA VAL A 25 -17.61 11.51 4.64
C VAL A 25 -19.05 11.98 4.81
N ASP A 26 -20.00 11.31 4.13
CA ASP A 26 -21.38 11.78 4.03
C ASP A 26 -22.42 10.64 4.07
N ASP A 27 -22.01 9.44 4.47
CA ASP A 27 -22.84 8.23 4.52
C ASP A 27 -23.47 7.83 3.18
N SER A 28 -22.99 8.40 2.07
CA SER A 28 -23.45 7.98 0.72
C SER A 28 -23.04 6.54 0.43
N SER A 29 -23.80 5.87 -0.45
CA SER A 29 -23.48 4.51 -0.87
C SER A 29 -22.23 4.48 -1.74
N LEU A 30 -21.28 3.62 -1.39
CA LEU A 30 -20.11 3.26 -2.18
C LEU A 30 -20.35 1.94 -2.92
N LEU A 31 -19.47 1.57 -3.86
CA LEU A 31 -19.57 0.30 -4.57
C LEU A 31 -19.60 -0.87 -3.58
N PRO A 32 -20.59 -1.77 -3.69
CA PRO A 32 -20.57 -3.00 -2.93
C PRO A 32 -19.43 -3.92 -3.42
N TRP A 33 -19.03 -4.85 -2.58
CA TRP A 33 -18.10 -5.90 -2.97
C TRP A 33 -18.63 -7.28 -2.58
N THR A 34 -18.17 -8.32 -3.28
CA THR A 34 -18.56 -9.70 -3.01
C THR A 34 -17.40 -10.41 -2.31
N GLU A 35 -17.67 -11.00 -1.14
CA GLU A 35 -16.75 -11.91 -0.48
C GLU A 35 -17.01 -13.34 -0.99
N ALA A 36 -16.21 -13.75 -1.96
CA ALA A 36 -16.24 -15.12 -2.45
C ALA A 36 -15.56 -16.08 -1.44
N ALA A 37 -15.96 -17.34 -1.46
CA ALA A 37 -15.30 -18.39 -0.68
C ALA A 37 -13.81 -18.47 -1.08
N PRO A 38 -12.85 -18.48 -0.14
CA PRO A 38 -11.43 -18.37 -0.46
C PRO A 38 -10.88 -19.46 -1.40
N ASP A 39 -11.42 -20.67 -1.35
CA ASP A 39 -10.99 -21.84 -2.12
C ASP A 39 -11.37 -21.76 -3.60
N VAL A 40 -12.33 -20.90 -3.99
CA VAL A 40 -12.68 -20.71 -5.41
C VAL A 40 -11.53 -20.13 -6.23
N PHE A 41 -10.56 -19.50 -5.58
CA PHE A 41 -9.38 -18.95 -6.24
C PHE A 41 -8.27 -19.97 -6.48
N ASP A 42 -8.24 -21.10 -5.78
CA ASP A 42 -7.14 -22.07 -5.84
C ASP A 42 -6.86 -22.62 -7.25
N PRO A 43 -7.86 -22.99 -8.07
CA PRO A 43 -7.60 -23.46 -9.42
C PRO A 43 -6.93 -22.39 -10.31
N LEU A 44 -7.29 -21.13 -10.13
CA LEU A 44 -6.71 -20.01 -10.87
C LEU A 44 -5.30 -19.67 -10.36
N LEU A 45 -5.11 -19.67 -9.04
CA LEU A 45 -3.79 -19.49 -8.43
C LEU A 45 -2.83 -20.60 -8.85
N GLY A 46 -3.32 -21.83 -8.97
CA GLY A 46 -2.55 -22.97 -9.48
C GLY A 46 -1.99 -22.73 -10.89
N GLN A 47 -2.73 -22.07 -11.75
CA GLN A 47 -2.26 -21.75 -13.11
C GLN A 47 -1.09 -20.77 -13.12
N LEU A 48 -0.95 -19.91 -12.11
CA LEU A 48 0.18 -19.00 -12.01
C LEU A 48 1.52 -19.72 -11.83
N ARG A 49 1.54 -20.99 -11.37
CA ARG A 49 2.78 -21.75 -11.15
C ARG A 49 3.59 -21.97 -12.43
N THR A 50 2.94 -21.98 -13.58
CA THR A 50 3.58 -22.21 -14.89
C THR A 50 4.10 -20.92 -15.51
N LEU A 51 3.71 -19.77 -14.99
CA LEU A 51 4.13 -18.47 -15.51
C LEU A 51 5.59 -18.18 -15.15
N ASN A 52 6.43 -18.04 -16.18
CA ASN A 52 7.82 -17.59 -16.05
C ASN A 52 7.94 -16.16 -16.57
N LEU A 53 7.54 -15.19 -15.77
CA LEU A 53 7.49 -13.78 -16.16
C LEU A 53 8.85 -13.26 -16.68
N ARG A 54 9.97 -13.74 -16.12
CA ARG A 54 11.29 -13.29 -16.56
C ARG A 54 11.63 -13.77 -17.97
N ALA A 55 11.16 -14.95 -18.37
CA ALA A 55 11.36 -15.48 -19.70
C ALA A 55 10.38 -14.89 -20.72
N GLU A 56 9.13 -14.61 -20.30
CA GLU A 56 8.06 -14.14 -21.18
C GLU A 56 8.05 -12.60 -21.36
N ALA A 57 8.60 -11.85 -20.38
CA ALA A 57 8.75 -10.40 -20.46
C ALA A 57 10.10 -10.01 -19.84
N ASP A 58 11.00 -9.43 -20.61
CA ASP A 58 12.28 -8.94 -20.13
C ASP A 58 12.12 -7.68 -19.24
N LEU A 59 13.24 -7.17 -18.70
CA LEU A 59 13.20 -5.99 -17.83
C LEU A 59 12.66 -4.75 -18.57
N THR A 60 12.97 -4.64 -19.88
CA THR A 60 12.51 -3.51 -20.71
C THR A 60 11.00 -3.51 -20.86
N ALA A 61 10.40 -4.67 -21.19
CA ALA A 61 8.94 -4.81 -21.29
C ALA A 61 8.23 -4.54 -19.96
N ARG A 62 8.76 -5.08 -18.84
CA ARG A 62 8.20 -4.84 -17.51
C ARG A 62 8.30 -3.37 -17.09
N SER A 63 9.41 -2.71 -17.42
CA SER A 63 9.60 -1.28 -17.18
C SER A 63 8.66 -0.42 -18.00
N ALA A 64 8.47 -0.74 -19.28
CA ALA A 64 7.54 -0.03 -20.16
C ALA A 64 6.10 -0.15 -19.66
N ALA A 65 5.66 -1.34 -19.26
CA ALA A 65 4.33 -1.57 -18.69
C ALA A 65 4.11 -0.78 -17.38
N LEU A 66 5.13 -0.68 -16.52
CA LEU A 66 5.07 0.14 -15.30
C LEU A 66 5.02 1.64 -15.60
N LEU A 67 5.77 2.13 -16.57
CA LEU A 67 5.73 3.54 -16.99
C LEU A 67 4.36 3.89 -17.61
N GLN A 68 3.76 2.96 -18.36
CA GLN A 68 2.38 3.13 -18.85
C GLN A 68 1.39 3.22 -17.69
N LEU A 69 1.51 2.36 -16.68
CA LEU A 69 0.71 2.45 -15.45
C LEU A 69 0.87 3.80 -14.76
N ALA A 70 2.10 4.31 -14.64
CA ALA A 70 2.34 5.64 -14.07
C ALA A 70 1.64 6.76 -14.85
N THR A 71 1.65 6.68 -16.18
CA THR A 71 0.96 7.62 -17.07
C THR A 71 -0.57 7.56 -16.88
N ASP A 72 -1.13 6.35 -16.77
CA ASP A 72 -2.57 6.16 -16.52
C ASP A 72 -2.99 6.72 -15.16
N LEU A 73 -2.20 6.49 -14.11
CA LEU A 73 -2.43 7.05 -12.78
C LEU A 73 -2.38 8.58 -12.77
N GLU A 74 -1.39 9.16 -13.45
CA GLU A 74 -1.22 10.61 -13.54
C GLU A 74 -2.38 11.27 -14.30
N ARG A 75 -2.81 10.67 -15.41
CA ARG A 75 -3.95 11.15 -16.20
C ARG A 75 -5.25 11.18 -15.38
N ASP A 76 -5.50 10.17 -14.58
CA ASP A 76 -6.74 10.01 -13.83
C ASP A 76 -6.59 10.38 -12.33
N ALA A 77 -5.55 11.18 -11.98
CA ALA A 77 -5.18 11.50 -10.60
C ALA A 77 -6.34 12.11 -9.80
N ALA A 78 -7.05 13.08 -10.37
CA ALA A 78 -8.18 13.73 -9.71
C ALA A 78 -9.36 12.78 -9.47
N LEU A 79 -9.59 11.80 -10.35
CA LEU A 79 -10.62 10.77 -10.16
C LEU A 79 -10.23 9.86 -8.99
N LEU A 80 -9.00 9.33 -9.01
CA LEU A 80 -8.50 8.45 -7.95
C LEU A 80 -8.49 9.14 -6.59
N ALA A 81 -8.04 10.41 -6.54
CA ALA A 81 -8.06 11.19 -5.31
C ALA A 81 -9.47 11.30 -4.73
N ARG A 82 -10.48 11.59 -5.55
CA ARG A 82 -11.89 11.65 -5.09
C ARG A 82 -12.37 10.29 -4.55
N LEU A 83 -12.09 9.19 -5.25
CA LEU A 83 -12.48 7.86 -4.78
C LEU A 83 -11.86 7.55 -3.41
N ILE A 84 -10.55 7.81 -3.26
CA ILE A 84 -9.83 7.58 -2.01
C ILE A 84 -10.39 8.45 -0.88
N THR A 85 -10.62 9.74 -1.14
CA THR A 85 -11.21 10.67 -0.15
C THR A 85 -12.54 10.15 0.38
N MET A 86 -13.42 9.67 -0.51
CA MET A 86 -14.72 9.13 -0.12
C MET A 86 -14.63 7.80 0.65
N GLU A 87 -13.60 7.00 0.39
CA GLU A 87 -13.39 5.70 1.02
C GLU A 87 -12.72 5.77 2.39
N ASN A 88 -11.69 6.63 2.55
CA ASN A 88 -10.86 6.63 3.76
C ASN A 88 -10.78 7.97 4.49
N GLY A 89 -11.49 9.00 4.00
CA GLY A 89 -11.56 10.30 4.65
C GLY A 89 -10.32 11.19 4.49
N CYS A 90 -9.31 10.77 3.73
CA CYS A 90 -8.13 11.59 3.47
C CYS A 90 -8.52 12.89 2.75
N PRO A 91 -8.07 14.08 3.19
CA PRO A 91 -8.33 15.34 2.50
C PRO A 91 -7.93 15.28 1.02
N ILE A 92 -8.75 15.87 0.15
CA ILE A 92 -8.63 15.72 -1.32
C ILE A 92 -7.24 16.11 -1.85
N ALA A 93 -6.67 17.20 -1.35
CA ALA A 93 -5.33 17.64 -1.75
C ALA A 93 -4.26 16.63 -1.33
N GLN A 94 -4.39 16.04 -0.14
CA GLN A 94 -3.47 15.01 0.34
C GLN A 94 -3.70 13.68 -0.41
N SER A 95 -4.95 13.32 -0.74
CA SER A 95 -5.25 12.12 -1.54
C SER A 95 -4.56 12.19 -2.90
N GLU A 96 -4.57 13.33 -3.57
CA GLU A 96 -3.88 13.48 -4.85
C GLU A 96 -2.35 13.40 -4.68
N ALA A 97 -1.79 14.17 -3.76
CA ALA A 97 -0.35 14.26 -3.56
C ALA A 97 0.26 12.94 -3.03
N LEU A 98 -0.32 12.39 -1.95
CA LEU A 98 0.24 11.24 -1.24
C LEU A 98 -0.09 9.89 -1.87
N GLN A 99 -1.29 9.76 -2.44
CA GLN A 99 -1.74 8.49 -2.96
C GLN A 99 -1.33 8.32 -4.42
N VAL A 100 -1.58 9.34 -5.25
CA VAL A 100 -1.43 9.20 -6.69
C VAL A 100 -0.08 9.72 -7.17
N GLN A 101 0.25 10.98 -6.89
CA GLN A 101 1.51 11.56 -7.37
C GLN A 101 2.74 10.86 -6.77
N SER A 102 2.68 10.49 -5.50
CA SER A 102 3.76 9.70 -4.87
C SER A 102 3.89 8.31 -5.49
N ALA A 103 2.78 7.65 -5.89
CA ALA A 103 2.83 6.37 -6.58
C ALA A 103 3.47 6.49 -7.97
N VAL A 104 3.13 7.53 -8.72
CA VAL A 104 3.74 7.85 -10.02
C VAL A 104 5.24 8.07 -9.88
N ALA A 105 5.65 8.93 -8.93
CA ALA A 105 7.06 9.20 -8.66
C ALA A 105 7.82 7.94 -8.23
N LEU A 106 7.20 7.12 -7.38
CA LEU A 106 7.75 5.84 -6.94
C LEU A 106 8.01 4.90 -8.11
N ILE A 107 7.02 4.69 -8.99
CA ILE A 107 7.18 3.79 -10.15
C ILE A 107 8.31 4.27 -11.03
N ARG A 108 8.35 5.57 -11.38
CA ARG A 108 9.40 6.16 -12.21
C ARG A 108 10.80 5.98 -11.60
N SER A 109 10.91 6.22 -10.29
CA SER A 109 12.16 6.04 -9.54
C SER A 109 12.62 4.58 -9.53
N LEU A 110 11.72 3.63 -9.26
CA LEU A 110 12.05 2.20 -9.23
C LEU A 110 12.46 1.68 -10.62
N VAL A 111 11.80 2.13 -11.67
CA VAL A 111 12.19 1.77 -13.06
C VAL A 111 13.58 2.31 -13.38
N SER A 112 13.89 3.55 -13.03
CA SER A 112 15.24 4.11 -13.20
C SER A 112 16.29 3.29 -12.46
N GLN A 113 16.06 2.98 -11.17
CA GLN A 113 16.99 2.20 -10.36
C GLN A 113 17.17 0.75 -10.88
N ALA A 114 16.12 0.15 -11.42
CA ALA A 114 16.18 -1.21 -11.94
C ALA A 114 17.06 -1.33 -13.18
N SER A 115 17.20 -0.27 -13.97
CA SER A 115 18.10 -0.24 -15.15
C SER A 115 19.59 -0.31 -14.76
N GLU A 116 19.91 0.16 -13.56
CA GLU A 116 21.28 0.16 -13.01
C GLU A 116 21.55 -1.04 -12.10
N PHE A 117 20.50 -1.81 -11.78
CA PHE A 117 20.61 -2.91 -10.84
C PHE A 117 21.35 -4.11 -11.44
N ALA A 118 22.43 -4.55 -10.78
CA ALA A 118 23.23 -5.69 -11.20
C ALA A 118 22.53 -7.03 -10.89
N PHE A 119 21.64 -7.50 -11.78
CA PHE A 119 21.00 -8.82 -11.65
C PHE A 119 22.01 -9.96 -11.79
N THR A 120 23.10 -9.75 -12.52
CA THR A 120 24.24 -10.65 -12.60
C THR A 120 25.52 -9.87 -12.34
N GLU A 121 26.37 -10.37 -11.48
CA GLU A 121 27.69 -9.79 -11.21
C GLU A 121 28.75 -10.87 -11.06
N VAL A 122 29.98 -10.49 -11.34
CA VAL A 122 31.13 -11.37 -11.15
C VAL A 122 32.10 -10.73 -10.18
N ARG A 123 32.46 -11.44 -9.13
CA ARG A 123 33.37 -10.99 -8.08
C ARG A 123 34.61 -11.89 -8.02
N SER A 124 35.71 -11.37 -7.49
CA SER A 124 36.88 -12.17 -7.17
C SER A 124 36.61 -13.08 -5.97
N GLY A 125 36.93 -14.35 -6.07
CA GLY A 125 36.83 -15.31 -4.98
C GLY A 125 37.96 -15.11 -3.96
N ALA A 126 37.68 -15.33 -2.67
CA ALA A 126 38.66 -15.20 -1.58
C ALA A 126 39.86 -16.14 -1.69
N ARG A 127 39.69 -17.25 -2.41
CA ARG A 127 40.77 -18.25 -2.68
C ARG A 127 41.27 -18.21 -4.12
N GLY A 128 41.10 -17.09 -4.83
CA GLY A 128 41.32 -16.94 -6.24
C GLY A 128 40.12 -17.41 -7.08
N GLY A 129 40.19 -17.18 -8.41
CA GLY A 129 39.11 -17.47 -9.33
C GLY A 129 38.02 -16.41 -9.34
N LYS A 130 36.91 -16.70 -10.03
CA LYS A 130 35.75 -15.81 -10.18
C LYS A 130 34.49 -16.47 -9.64
N VAL A 131 33.66 -15.71 -8.93
CA VAL A 131 32.35 -16.11 -8.45
C VAL A 131 31.29 -15.30 -9.20
N ARG A 132 30.39 -16.00 -9.90
CA ARG A 132 29.23 -15.40 -10.54
C ARG A 132 28.07 -15.41 -9.54
N ILE A 133 27.41 -14.26 -9.38
CA ILE A 133 26.25 -14.07 -8.54
C ILE A 133 25.08 -13.71 -9.45
N ASP A 134 24.07 -14.57 -9.52
CA ASP A 134 22.82 -14.33 -10.25
C ASP A 134 21.68 -14.10 -9.27
N ARG A 135 20.95 -13.00 -9.43
CA ARG A 135 19.72 -12.69 -8.69
C ARG A 135 18.53 -13.16 -9.50
N LEU A 136 17.87 -14.20 -9.03
CA LEU A 136 16.74 -14.83 -9.71
C LEU A 136 15.40 -14.44 -9.06
N PRO A 137 14.30 -14.40 -9.83
CA PRO A 137 12.96 -14.26 -9.27
C PRO A 137 12.69 -15.35 -8.24
N ILE A 138 12.08 -14.97 -7.12
CA ILE A 138 11.75 -15.92 -6.04
C ILE A 138 10.52 -16.77 -6.38
N GLY A 139 9.73 -16.39 -7.36
CA GLY A 139 8.43 -16.95 -7.70
C GLY A 139 7.31 -15.95 -7.47
N ILE A 140 6.08 -16.43 -7.31
CA ILE A 140 4.90 -15.57 -7.18
C ILE A 140 4.91 -14.85 -5.83
N ALA A 141 4.66 -13.53 -5.87
CA ALA A 141 4.56 -12.68 -4.69
C ALA A 141 3.08 -12.40 -4.34
N LEU A 142 2.78 -12.42 -3.04
CA LEU A 142 1.51 -11.92 -2.49
C LEU A 142 1.77 -10.57 -1.84
N GLY A 143 1.05 -9.53 -2.29
CA GLY A 143 1.06 -8.19 -1.70
C GLY A 143 -0.23 -7.89 -0.96
N ILE A 144 -0.22 -7.86 0.37
CA ILE A 144 -1.38 -7.47 1.18
C ILE A 144 -1.27 -5.99 1.50
N VAL A 145 -2.30 -5.22 1.11
CA VAL A 145 -2.33 -3.76 1.14
C VAL A 145 -3.38 -3.27 2.14
N PRO A 146 -3.05 -2.38 3.07
CA PRO A 146 -3.98 -1.78 4.01
C PRO A 146 -4.82 -0.65 3.38
N CYS A 147 -5.78 -0.13 4.16
CA CYS A 147 -6.74 0.85 3.68
C CYS A 147 -6.25 2.32 3.70
N ASN A 148 -5.18 2.63 4.42
CA ASN A 148 -4.78 4.03 4.65
C ASN A 148 -4.13 4.72 3.45
N VAL A 149 -3.22 4.02 2.73
CA VAL A 149 -2.50 4.55 1.55
C VAL A 149 -2.54 3.51 0.41
N PRO A 150 -3.76 3.21 -0.13
CA PRO A 150 -3.98 2.02 -0.95
C PRO A 150 -3.21 2.02 -2.27
N ILE A 151 -3.28 3.09 -3.07
CA ILE A 151 -2.66 3.14 -4.40
C ILE A 151 -1.13 3.12 -4.30
N PHE A 152 -0.56 3.96 -3.43
CA PHE A 152 0.90 4.01 -3.25
C PHE A 152 1.47 2.65 -2.81
N LEU A 153 0.85 2.02 -1.79
CA LEU A 153 1.33 0.74 -1.27
C LEU A 153 1.09 -0.42 -2.25
N ALA A 154 0.00 -0.38 -3.03
CA ALA A 154 -0.20 -1.33 -4.12
C ALA A 154 0.90 -1.19 -5.18
N CYS A 155 1.21 0.03 -5.62
CA CYS A 155 2.27 0.31 -6.58
C CYS A 155 3.65 -0.08 -6.07
N LEU A 156 3.96 0.17 -4.78
CA LEU A 156 5.23 -0.24 -4.17
C LEU A 156 5.44 -1.75 -4.28
N LYS A 157 4.43 -2.54 -3.90
CA LYS A 157 4.51 -4.01 -3.93
C LYS A 157 4.50 -4.55 -5.36
N LEU A 158 3.68 -3.96 -6.23
CA LEU A 158 3.56 -4.33 -7.63
C LEU A 158 4.86 -4.08 -8.38
N ALA A 159 5.37 -2.85 -8.35
CA ALA A 159 6.53 -2.45 -9.14
C ALA A 159 7.79 -3.22 -8.74
N THR A 160 8.04 -3.36 -7.44
CA THR A 160 9.19 -4.12 -6.95
C THR A 160 9.14 -5.60 -7.34
N ALA A 161 7.95 -6.23 -7.30
CA ALA A 161 7.77 -7.61 -7.72
C ALA A 161 8.02 -7.78 -9.23
N LEU A 162 7.38 -6.94 -10.05
CA LEU A 162 7.51 -7.02 -11.51
C LEU A 162 8.94 -6.76 -11.97
N LEU A 163 9.61 -5.73 -11.44
CA LEU A 163 11.00 -5.44 -11.80
C LEU A 163 11.95 -6.59 -11.42
N ALA A 164 11.66 -7.29 -10.31
CA ALA A 164 12.38 -8.51 -9.95
C ALA A 164 12.03 -9.73 -10.82
N GLY A 165 11.04 -9.63 -11.74
CA GLY A 165 10.59 -10.73 -12.59
C GLY A 165 9.63 -11.69 -11.88
N CYS A 166 8.95 -11.25 -10.81
CA CYS A 166 8.00 -12.04 -10.05
C CYS A 166 6.57 -11.67 -10.42
N PRO A 167 5.71 -12.62 -10.82
CA PRO A 167 4.28 -12.40 -10.87
C PRO A 167 3.75 -11.98 -9.48
N VAL A 168 2.71 -11.15 -9.46
CA VAL A 168 2.18 -10.62 -8.21
C VAL A 168 0.67 -10.73 -8.12
N VAL A 169 0.19 -11.12 -6.94
CA VAL A 169 -1.22 -11.02 -6.56
C VAL A 169 -1.32 -9.96 -5.45
N LEU A 170 -2.08 -8.91 -5.72
CA LEU A 170 -2.42 -7.89 -4.74
C LEU A 170 -3.73 -8.26 -4.03
N LYS A 171 -3.74 -8.18 -2.71
CA LYS A 171 -4.95 -8.28 -1.89
C LYS A 171 -5.14 -6.97 -1.13
N PRO A 172 -5.91 -6.02 -1.68
CA PRO A 172 -6.23 -4.78 -0.98
C PRO A 172 -7.25 -5.01 0.16
N SER A 173 -7.40 -3.98 0.98
CA SER A 173 -8.41 -3.93 2.02
C SER A 173 -9.80 -3.71 1.42
N PRO A 174 -10.88 -4.31 1.98
CA PRO A 174 -12.24 -4.13 1.50
C PRO A 174 -12.78 -2.70 1.72
N GLU A 175 -12.09 -1.85 2.47
CA GLU A 175 -12.41 -0.44 2.59
C GLU A 175 -12.13 0.37 1.31
N ASN A 176 -11.32 -0.17 0.38
CA ASN A 176 -10.85 0.56 -0.82
C ASN A 176 -11.38 -0.04 -2.13
N VAL A 177 -12.64 -0.43 -2.20
CA VAL A 177 -13.22 -1.10 -3.38
C VAL A 177 -13.24 -0.20 -4.61
N ASP A 178 -13.71 1.04 -4.47
CA ASP A 178 -13.90 1.97 -5.60
C ASP A 178 -12.56 2.33 -6.26
N SER A 179 -11.59 2.73 -5.44
CA SER A 179 -10.24 3.06 -5.91
C SER A 179 -9.53 1.84 -6.48
N MET A 180 -9.69 0.66 -5.88
CA MET A 180 -9.08 -0.58 -6.37
C MET A 180 -9.78 -1.15 -7.60
N ALA A 181 -11.09 -1.00 -7.74
CA ALA A 181 -11.80 -1.33 -8.96
C ALA A 181 -11.37 -0.43 -10.13
N CYS A 182 -11.15 0.87 -9.87
CA CYS A 182 -10.57 1.77 -10.85
C CYS A 182 -9.13 1.35 -11.20
N PHE A 183 -8.29 1.08 -10.20
CA PHE A 183 -6.92 0.63 -10.38
C PHE A 183 -6.80 -0.67 -11.16
N SER A 184 -7.71 -1.63 -10.93
CA SER A 184 -7.71 -2.91 -11.66
C SER A 184 -7.87 -2.76 -13.17
N ARG A 185 -8.56 -1.69 -13.65
CA ARG A 185 -8.68 -1.39 -15.07
C ARG A 185 -7.36 -0.97 -15.69
N TYR A 186 -6.50 -0.29 -14.94
CA TYR A 186 -5.14 0.04 -15.42
C TYR A 186 -4.28 -1.21 -15.46
N LEU A 187 -4.38 -2.08 -14.42
CA LEU A 187 -3.66 -3.34 -14.39
C LEU A 187 -4.04 -4.25 -15.57
N ALA A 188 -5.33 -4.30 -15.93
CA ALA A 188 -5.82 -5.10 -17.06
C ALA A 188 -5.29 -4.63 -18.43
N ARG A 189 -4.81 -3.39 -18.54
CA ARG A 189 -4.26 -2.82 -19.77
C ARG A 189 -2.74 -2.87 -19.86
N MET A 190 -2.07 -3.34 -18.81
CA MET A 190 -0.63 -3.51 -18.84
C MET A 190 -0.24 -4.55 -19.90
N ASP A 191 0.66 -4.19 -20.80
CA ASP A 191 1.19 -5.11 -21.83
C ASP A 191 2.18 -6.10 -21.19
N LEU A 192 1.64 -7.09 -20.50
CA LEU A 192 2.35 -8.15 -19.79
C LEU A 192 1.63 -9.49 -19.98
N PRO A 193 2.33 -10.61 -19.86
CA PRO A 193 1.72 -11.94 -19.88
C PRO A 193 0.55 -12.06 -18.90
N ALA A 194 -0.51 -12.75 -19.31
CA ALA A 194 -1.67 -13.00 -18.46
C ALA A 194 -1.25 -13.66 -17.13
N GLY A 195 -1.67 -13.07 -16.02
CA GLY A 195 -1.27 -13.52 -14.68
C GLY A 195 0.00 -12.87 -14.13
N ALA A 196 0.70 -12.03 -14.90
CA ALA A 196 1.82 -11.25 -14.35
C ALA A 196 1.36 -10.33 -13.20
N VAL A 197 0.18 -9.74 -13.35
CA VAL A 197 -0.45 -8.85 -12.38
C VAL A 197 -1.86 -9.33 -12.09
N ASN A 198 -2.18 -9.44 -10.81
CA ASN A 198 -3.47 -9.89 -10.33
C ASN A 198 -3.90 -9.08 -9.11
N LEU A 199 -5.21 -8.93 -8.92
CA LEU A 199 -5.80 -8.25 -7.78
C LEU A 199 -7.03 -9.05 -7.34
N ILE A 200 -7.09 -9.44 -6.07
CA ILE A 200 -8.21 -10.19 -5.49
C ILE A 200 -8.69 -9.43 -4.25
N LEU A 201 -9.96 -9.01 -4.26
CA LEU A 201 -10.60 -8.36 -3.14
C LEU A 201 -11.13 -9.40 -2.16
N GLY A 202 -11.04 -9.10 -0.87
CA GLY A 202 -11.60 -9.95 0.17
C GLY A 202 -11.16 -9.54 1.55
N GLY A 203 -11.86 -10.06 2.54
CA GLY A 203 -11.65 -9.79 3.95
C GLY A 203 -10.46 -10.57 4.54
N ARG A 204 -10.54 -10.76 5.84
CA ARG A 204 -9.49 -11.43 6.63
C ARG A 204 -9.35 -12.91 6.26
N ASN A 205 -10.48 -13.61 6.03
CA ASN A 205 -10.49 -15.03 5.72
C ASN A 205 -9.74 -15.33 4.43
N LEU A 206 -9.98 -14.54 3.38
CA LEU A 206 -9.22 -14.64 2.14
C LEU A 206 -7.73 -14.34 2.38
N GLY A 207 -7.40 -13.33 3.19
CA GLY A 207 -6.02 -13.01 3.51
C GLY A 207 -5.27 -14.18 4.17
N ASP A 208 -5.89 -14.84 5.15
CA ASP A 208 -5.34 -16.01 5.81
C ASP A 208 -5.16 -17.18 4.83
N HIS A 209 -6.16 -17.48 4.01
CA HIS A 209 -6.12 -18.51 2.98
C HIS A 209 -4.97 -18.29 1.98
N LEU A 210 -4.84 -17.08 1.45
CA LEU A 210 -3.78 -16.75 0.51
C LEU A 210 -2.39 -16.86 1.15
N VAL A 211 -2.22 -16.42 2.40
CA VAL A 211 -0.94 -16.56 3.12
C VAL A 211 -0.57 -18.03 3.33
N ARG A 212 -1.53 -18.92 3.55
CA ARG A 212 -1.30 -20.36 3.67
C ARG A 212 -0.99 -21.06 2.35
N ASN A 213 -1.47 -20.50 1.24
CA ASN A 213 -1.33 -21.12 -0.08
C ASN A 213 0.15 -21.16 -0.53
N ASP A 214 0.63 -22.36 -0.86
CA ASP A 214 2.04 -22.64 -1.17
C ASP A 214 2.48 -22.11 -2.55
N VAL A 215 1.55 -21.61 -3.37
CA VAL A 215 1.85 -20.93 -4.63
C VAL A 215 2.71 -19.68 -4.40
N PHE A 216 2.49 -18.99 -3.27
CA PHE A 216 3.21 -17.76 -2.94
C PHE A 216 4.55 -18.07 -2.26
N ARG A 217 5.65 -17.73 -2.91
CA ARG A 217 7.01 -17.86 -2.36
C ARG A 217 7.45 -16.64 -1.54
N LYS A 218 6.79 -15.51 -1.75
CA LYS A 218 7.00 -14.25 -1.04
C LYS A 218 5.67 -13.67 -0.60
N VAL A 219 5.60 -13.25 0.66
CA VAL A 219 4.49 -12.43 1.18
C VAL A 219 5.04 -11.08 1.59
N SER A 220 4.44 -10.01 1.06
CA SER A 220 4.68 -8.63 1.48
C SER A 220 3.42 -8.10 2.14
N PHE A 221 3.44 -7.99 3.45
CA PHE A 221 2.31 -7.55 4.27
C PHE A 221 2.55 -6.14 4.80
N THR A 222 1.54 -5.29 4.69
CA THR A 222 1.49 -4.00 5.41
C THR A 222 0.18 -3.95 6.21
N GLY A 223 0.27 -3.66 7.51
CA GLY A 223 -0.90 -3.61 8.39
C GLY A 223 -0.56 -3.58 9.88
N SER A 224 -1.47 -4.10 10.72
CA SER A 224 -1.29 -4.11 12.17
C SER A 224 -0.22 -5.12 12.62
N SER A 225 0.43 -4.84 13.75
CA SER A 225 1.43 -5.75 14.34
C SER A 225 0.86 -7.13 14.66
N ALA A 226 -0.38 -7.20 15.17
CA ALA A 226 -1.05 -8.46 15.48
C ALA A 226 -1.28 -9.31 14.22
N SER A 227 -1.74 -8.69 13.12
CA SER A 227 -1.92 -9.39 11.83
C SER A 227 -0.58 -9.77 11.22
N GLY A 228 0.44 -8.91 11.33
CA GLY A 228 1.79 -9.21 10.86
C GLY A 228 2.42 -10.40 11.56
N LEU A 229 2.22 -10.54 12.88
CA LEU A 229 2.66 -11.70 13.62
C LEU A 229 2.02 -12.99 13.09
N ALA A 230 0.70 -12.98 12.88
CA ALA A 230 -0.01 -14.13 12.32
C ALA A 230 0.52 -14.51 10.92
N VAL A 231 0.72 -13.50 10.04
CA VAL A 231 1.31 -13.70 8.71
C VAL A 231 2.70 -14.32 8.80
N ALA A 232 3.56 -13.81 9.70
CA ALA A 232 4.91 -14.35 9.89
C ALA A 232 4.89 -15.82 10.32
N GLN A 233 4.02 -16.19 11.28
CA GLN A 233 3.86 -17.56 11.75
C GLN A 233 3.43 -18.51 10.62
N LEU A 234 2.46 -18.11 9.80
CA LEU A 234 2.01 -18.90 8.65
C LEU A 234 3.10 -19.05 7.58
N CYS A 235 3.83 -17.98 7.28
CA CYS A 235 4.95 -18.03 6.34
C CYS A 235 6.07 -18.94 6.83
N ALA A 236 6.39 -18.94 8.13
CA ALA A 236 7.42 -19.77 8.73
C ALA A 236 7.13 -21.27 8.56
N GLN A 237 5.86 -21.69 8.64
CA GLN A 237 5.44 -23.11 8.49
C GLN A 237 5.81 -23.71 7.12
N ARG A 238 6.00 -22.88 6.09
CA ARG A 238 6.31 -23.31 4.72
C ARG A 238 7.57 -22.67 4.12
N PHE A 239 8.37 -22.01 4.96
CA PHE A 239 9.59 -21.30 4.57
C PHE A 239 9.36 -20.23 3.48
N ALA A 240 8.16 -19.64 3.40
CA ALA A 240 7.92 -18.51 2.51
C ALA A 240 8.66 -17.27 3.03
N ARG A 241 9.26 -16.51 2.14
CA ARG A 241 9.87 -15.24 2.52
C ARG A 241 8.80 -14.20 2.87
N VAL A 242 8.98 -13.49 3.96
CA VAL A 242 8.06 -12.46 4.40
C VAL A 242 8.75 -11.12 4.53
N THR A 243 8.05 -10.04 4.15
CA THR A 243 8.35 -8.65 4.52
C THR A 243 7.16 -8.11 5.27
N LEU A 244 7.39 -7.53 6.43
CA LEU A 244 6.37 -6.95 7.29
C LEU A 244 6.61 -5.46 7.44
N GLU A 245 5.64 -4.67 6.99
CA GLU A 245 5.57 -3.23 7.21
C GLU A 245 4.43 -2.98 8.20
N LEU A 246 4.76 -2.61 9.42
CA LEU A 246 3.84 -2.58 10.54
C LEU A 246 3.71 -1.18 11.12
N GLY A 247 2.73 -1.00 12.00
CA GLY A 247 2.56 0.23 12.74
C GLY A 247 3.73 0.51 13.69
N GLY A 248 3.87 1.76 14.06
CA GLY A 248 4.94 2.21 14.94
C GLY A 248 4.55 3.43 15.77
N LYS A 249 5.53 3.93 16.50
CA LYS A 249 5.53 5.21 17.20
C LYS A 249 6.83 5.91 16.86
N SER A 250 6.92 6.40 15.61
CA SER A 250 8.10 7.10 15.10
C SER A 250 8.39 8.36 15.90
N SER A 251 9.66 8.74 15.98
CA SER A 251 10.10 9.88 16.78
C SER A 251 10.57 11.02 15.89
N ALA A 252 10.11 12.23 16.18
CA ALA A 252 10.81 13.47 15.81
C ALA A 252 11.84 13.80 16.90
N ILE A 253 13.05 14.14 16.53
CA ILE A 253 14.11 14.55 17.45
C ILE A 253 14.43 16.01 17.15
N LEU A 254 14.14 16.88 18.10
CA LEU A 254 14.38 18.32 18.00
C LEU A 254 15.55 18.68 18.93
N LEU A 255 16.55 19.33 18.37
CA LEU A 255 17.71 19.77 19.13
C LEU A 255 17.42 21.08 19.89
N ASP A 256 18.37 21.54 20.69
CA ASP A 256 18.23 22.73 21.54
C ASP A 256 18.22 24.05 20.77
N ASP A 257 18.72 24.06 19.53
CA ASP A 257 18.78 25.21 18.64
C ASP A 257 17.59 25.30 17.66
N VAL A 258 16.60 24.37 17.73
CA VAL A 258 15.45 24.37 16.81
C VAL A 258 14.60 25.62 16.94
N ASP A 259 14.21 26.21 15.80
CA ASP A 259 13.16 27.23 15.73
C ASP A 259 11.80 26.54 15.43
N PHE A 260 10.86 26.65 16.36
CA PHE A 260 9.54 26.02 16.22
C PHE A 260 8.69 26.65 15.11
N THR A 261 8.89 27.92 14.79
CA THR A 261 8.20 28.57 13.66
C THR A 261 8.63 27.99 12.32
N GLU A 262 9.91 27.67 12.17
CA GLU A 262 10.45 27.09 10.95
C GLU A 262 10.04 25.63 10.74
N VAL A 263 9.92 24.84 11.83
CA VAL A 263 9.61 23.40 11.74
C VAL A 263 8.13 23.08 11.94
N LYS A 264 7.25 24.06 12.18
CA LYS A 264 5.82 23.87 12.43
C LYS A 264 5.14 23.04 11.34
N ASN A 265 5.35 23.40 10.07
CA ASN A 265 4.75 22.70 8.94
C ASN A 265 5.29 21.28 8.77
N GLN A 266 6.60 21.07 8.99
CA GLN A 266 7.22 19.76 8.94
C GLN A 266 6.68 18.84 10.04
N LEU A 267 6.50 19.37 11.26
CA LEU A 267 5.89 18.64 12.37
C LEU A 267 4.43 18.30 12.07
N TRP A 268 3.67 19.25 11.53
CA TRP A 268 2.28 19.01 11.12
C TRP A 268 2.20 17.86 10.12
N LEU A 269 2.96 17.92 9.02
CA LEU A 269 3.02 16.87 8.01
C LEU A 269 3.45 15.52 8.60
N ALA A 270 4.47 15.54 9.47
CA ALA A 270 4.98 14.32 10.07
C ALA A 270 4.00 13.65 11.06
N MET A 271 3.09 14.41 11.65
CA MET A 271 2.15 13.92 12.67
C MET A 271 0.75 13.67 12.15
N LEU A 272 0.19 14.59 11.33
CA LEU A 272 -1.24 14.66 10.99
C LEU A 272 -1.58 14.25 9.56
N GLN A 273 -0.59 14.05 8.70
CA GLN A 273 -0.79 13.62 7.33
C GLN A 273 -1.77 12.43 7.26
N ASN A 274 -2.70 12.43 6.29
CA ASN A 274 -3.73 11.41 6.13
C ASN A 274 -4.55 11.18 7.42
N ASN A 275 -4.92 12.25 8.10
CA ASN A 275 -5.65 12.20 9.37
C ASN A 275 -4.89 11.43 10.49
N GLY A 276 -3.56 11.46 10.47
CA GLY A 276 -2.71 10.67 11.36
C GLY A 276 -2.67 9.16 11.06
N GLN A 277 -3.30 8.71 9.98
CA GLN A 277 -3.41 7.29 9.61
C GLN A 277 -2.19 6.80 8.80
N VAL A 278 -0.99 7.15 9.24
CA VAL A 278 0.28 6.77 8.59
C VAL A 278 1.14 5.97 9.56
N CYS A 279 1.69 4.84 9.10
CA CYS A 279 2.54 3.97 9.92
C CYS A 279 3.81 4.67 10.41
N GLY A 280 4.35 5.62 9.62
CA GLY A 280 5.51 6.43 9.94
C GLY A 280 5.21 7.72 10.69
N ALA A 281 3.95 7.99 11.09
CA ALA A 281 3.59 9.22 11.79
C ALA A 281 4.46 9.42 13.03
N GLN A 282 5.09 10.61 13.14
CA GLN A 282 6.02 10.94 14.22
C GLN A 282 5.23 11.36 15.47
N SER A 283 4.60 10.39 16.10
CA SER A 283 3.72 10.57 17.25
C SER A 283 4.45 10.73 18.59
N ARG A 284 5.78 10.75 18.58
CA ARG A 284 6.64 11.07 19.72
C ARG A 284 7.60 12.18 19.34
N VAL A 285 7.66 13.23 20.16
CA VAL A 285 8.63 14.30 19.97
C VAL A 285 9.62 14.29 21.12
N LEU A 286 10.89 14.05 20.82
CA LEU A 286 12.00 14.08 21.77
C LEU A 286 12.67 15.45 21.70
N ILE A 287 12.78 16.12 22.86
CA ILE A 287 13.28 17.49 22.97
C ILE A 287 14.00 17.68 24.32
N PRO A 288 14.98 18.60 24.44
CA PRO A 288 15.54 18.98 25.72
C PRO A 288 14.44 19.42 26.69
N ARG A 289 14.54 18.95 27.94
CA ARG A 289 13.54 19.21 28.99
C ARG A 289 13.26 20.70 29.18
N SER A 290 14.30 21.53 29.09
CA SER A 290 14.22 22.99 29.22
C SER A 290 13.27 23.63 28.18
N ARG A 291 13.17 23.06 27.00
CA ARG A 291 12.34 23.59 25.91
C ARG A 291 10.97 22.95 25.81
N ALA A 292 10.61 21.96 26.64
CA ALA A 292 9.33 21.28 26.60
C ALA A 292 8.10 22.20 26.75
N PRO A 293 8.11 23.27 27.60
CA PRO A 293 6.99 24.22 27.66
C PRO A 293 6.75 24.97 26.34
N GLU A 294 7.82 25.37 25.66
CA GLU A 294 7.77 26.08 24.37
C GLU A 294 7.19 25.17 23.25
N LEU A 295 7.66 23.92 23.16
CA LEU A 295 7.07 22.95 22.23
C LEU A 295 5.58 22.73 22.49
N ARG A 296 5.17 22.60 23.74
CA ARG A 296 3.74 22.42 24.07
C ARG A 296 2.88 23.59 23.58
N ALA A 297 3.39 24.82 23.72
CA ALA A 297 2.70 26.01 23.22
C ALA A 297 2.60 25.98 21.68
N ALA A 298 3.71 25.71 21.00
CA ALA A 298 3.77 25.60 19.54
C ALA A 298 2.85 24.49 18.97
N LEU A 299 2.84 23.31 19.59
CA LEU A 299 1.94 22.22 19.18
C LEU A 299 0.47 22.57 19.43
N ARG A 300 0.15 23.23 20.55
CA ARG A 300 -1.23 23.68 20.83
C ARG A 300 -1.70 24.64 19.75
N GLU A 301 -0.93 25.67 19.44
CA GLU A 301 -1.23 26.61 18.36
C GLU A 301 -1.41 25.89 17.02
N MET A 302 -0.49 24.99 16.67
CA MET A 302 -0.56 24.20 15.44
C MET A 302 -1.88 23.39 15.35
N PHE A 303 -2.30 22.74 16.43
CA PHE A 303 -3.55 21.96 16.44
C PHE A 303 -4.79 22.84 16.44
N GLU A 304 -4.77 24.01 17.10
CA GLU A 304 -5.88 24.99 17.10
C GLU A 304 -6.09 25.63 15.71
N GLU A 305 -5.03 25.82 14.95
CA GLU A 305 -5.08 26.35 13.58
C GLU A 305 -5.45 25.30 12.54
N THR A 306 -5.28 24.00 12.85
CA THR A 306 -5.58 22.90 11.91
C THR A 306 -7.07 22.86 11.53
N VAL A 307 -7.37 22.96 10.24
CA VAL A 307 -8.74 22.95 9.71
C VAL A 307 -9.27 21.52 9.66
N VAL A 308 -10.16 21.18 10.58
CA VAL A 308 -10.87 19.89 10.61
C VAL A 308 -12.22 20.04 9.94
N GLY A 309 -12.54 19.21 8.94
CA GLY A 309 -13.80 19.38 8.20
C GLY A 309 -14.08 18.33 7.14
N ASP A 310 -14.92 18.71 6.18
CA ASP A 310 -15.26 17.88 5.03
C ASP A 310 -14.01 17.66 4.14
N PRO A 311 -13.54 16.44 3.97
CA PRO A 311 -12.30 16.17 3.25
C PRO A 311 -12.38 16.47 1.75
N ARG A 312 -13.56 16.75 1.21
CA ARG A 312 -13.76 17.20 -0.18
C ARG A 312 -13.40 18.67 -0.39
N SER A 313 -13.38 19.45 0.68
CA SER A 313 -12.94 20.85 0.62
C SER A 313 -11.42 20.93 0.50
N SER A 314 -10.93 21.82 -0.37
CA SER A 314 -9.49 22.10 -0.50
C SER A 314 -8.87 22.72 0.75
N GLU A 315 -9.68 23.34 1.60
CA GLU A 315 -9.26 23.99 2.84
C GLU A 315 -9.12 23.01 4.01
N THR A 316 -9.68 21.79 3.88
CA THR A 316 -9.63 20.80 4.96
C THR A 316 -8.26 20.14 5.03
N GLU A 317 -7.67 20.18 6.20
CA GLU A 317 -6.37 19.57 6.49
C GLU A 317 -6.52 18.19 7.15
N VAL A 318 -7.57 18.00 7.98
CA VAL A 318 -7.88 16.74 8.67
C VAL A 318 -9.36 16.40 8.47
N GLY A 319 -9.60 15.24 7.89
CA GLY A 319 -10.93 14.67 7.65
C GLY A 319 -11.31 13.56 8.65
N PRO A 320 -12.36 12.78 8.37
CA PRO A 320 -12.74 11.63 9.19
C PRO A 320 -11.75 10.47 9.06
N VAL A 321 -11.71 9.60 10.06
CA VAL A 321 -10.96 8.33 9.98
C VAL A 321 -11.73 7.28 9.19
N VAL A 322 -11.00 6.29 8.65
CA VAL A 322 -11.51 5.30 7.68
C VAL A 322 -12.67 4.43 8.17
N THR A 323 -12.79 4.15 9.47
CA THR A 323 -13.87 3.30 10.02
C THR A 323 -14.32 3.77 11.40
N ALA A 324 -15.58 3.47 11.75
CA ALA A 324 -16.11 3.69 13.10
C ALA A 324 -15.29 2.91 14.16
N ALA A 325 -14.81 1.72 13.84
CA ALA A 325 -13.93 0.95 14.72
C ALA A 325 -12.60 1.66 15.01
N ALA A 326 -12.01 2.33 14.00
CA ALA A 326 -10.83 3.17 14.18
C ALA A 326 -11.12 4.37 15.09
N ALA A 327 -12.25 5.07 14.87
CA ALA A 327 -12.68 6.19 15.70
C ALA A 327 -12.87 5.77 17.18
N ASN A 328 -13.54 4.64 17.42
CA ASN A 328 -13.77 4.12 18.77
C ASN A 328 -12.45 3.76 19.47
N ARG A 329 -11.51 3.10 18.76
CA ARG A 329 -10.19 2.78 19.30
C ARG A 329 -9.42 4.05 19.70
N ILE A 330 -9.45 5.10 18.88
CA ILE A 330 -8.80 6.38 19.18
C ILE A 330 -9.42 7.01 20.43
N ARG A 331 -10.75 7.10 20.52
CA ARG A 331 -11.44 7.63 21.70
C ARG A 331 -11.05 6.90 22.97
N ASN A 332 -11.04 5.56 22.95
CA ASN A 332 -10.65 4.76 24.11
C ASN A 332 -9.20 5.01 24.54
N THR A 333 -8.26 5.14 23.57
CA THR A 333 -6.85 5.43 23.88
C THR A 333 -6.66 6.84 24.48
N CYS A 334 -7.50 7.81 24.11
CA CYS A 334 -7.43 9.17 24.69
C CYS A 334 -8.03 9.27 26.09
N THR A 335 -8.79 8.28 26.55
CA THR A 335 -9.43 8.25 27.88
C THR A 335 -8.63 7.44 28.92
N GLU A 336 -7.64 6.68 28.51
CA GLU A 336 -6.65 5.98 29.34
C GLU A 336 -5.48 6.92 29.74
#